data_76df3fb980e95c01904b3ed0a7e89e4e
#
_entry.id   76df3fb980e95c01904b3ed0a7e89e4e
#
_cell.length_a   1.000
_cell.length_b   1.000
_cell.length_c   1.000
_cell.angle_alpha   90.00
_cell.angle_beta   90.00
_cell.angle_gamma   90.00
#
_symmetry.space_group_name_H-M   'P 1'
#
loop_
_entity.id
_entity.type
_entity.pdbx_description
1 polymer ?
#
loop_
_entity_poly.entity_id
_entity_poly.type
_entity_poly.pdbx_seq_one_letter_code
_entity_poly.pdbx_strand_id
1 'polypeptide(L)'
;MTEQQPYTVINKIGSIEIRDYPTSVYAQLTRSGDPNQVGSNAFGSLIGYISRNKIAMTAPVIQERNAGQWNVSFVMPAGLKAEELPEPSDGELTIIDIPAHLAAATNWSGNPKYAEVEKRSDAMITELADLGYRVIGEPRWARYDPPWKPWFMRGNEVIIPIVTQ
;
A
#
# COMPACT_ATOMS: atom_id res chain seq x y z
N MET A 1 11.10 -1.32 -16.31
CA MET A 1 9.89 -0.71 -15.74
C MET A 1 9.36 -1.57 -14.60
N THR A 2 8.94 -0.93 -13.52
CA THR A 2 8.38 -1.66 -12.38
C THR A 2 6.93 -2.05 -12.67
N GLU A 3 6.59 -3.30 -12.42
CA GLU A 3 5.21 -3.77 -12.50
C GLU A 3 4.36 -3.05 -11.45
N GLN A 4 3.10 -2.78 -11.76
CA GLN A 4 2.17 -2.19 -10.81
C GLN A 4 1.10 -3.19 -10.40
N GLN A 5 0.66 -3.09 -9.15
CA GLN A 5 -0.44 -3.91 -8.64
C GLN A 5 -1.69 -3.65 -9.48
N PRO A 6 -2.33 -4.71 -10.01
CA PRO A 6 -3.51 -4.53 -10.84
C PRO A 6 -4.75 -4.14 -10.03
N TYR A 7 -5.58 -3.31 -10.62
CA TYR A 7 -6.92 -3.01 -10.12
C TYR A 7 -7.78 -2.53 -11.28
N THR A 8 -9.09 -2.53 -11.07
CA THR A 8 -10.05 -2.00 -12.04
C THR A 8 -10.79 -0.82 -11.40
N VAL A 9 -10.83 0.32 -12.10
CA VAL A 9 -11.63 1.47 -11.64
C VAL A 9 -13.07 1.22 -12.03
N ILE A 10 -13.95 1.10 -11.04
CA ILE A 10 -15.38 0.84 -11.28
C ILE A 10 -16.25 2.08 -11.17
N ASN A 11 -15.73 3.14 -10.53
CA ASN A 11 -16.43 4.42 -10.44
C ASN A 11 -15.41 5.51 -10.11
N LYS A 12 -15.75 6.73 -10.44
CA LYS A 12 -14.94 7.89 -10.11
C LYS A 12 -15.85 9.02 -9.64
N ILE A 13 -15.62 9.52 -8.43
CA ILE A 13 -16.43 10.54 -7.80
C ILE A 13 -15.48 11.67 -7.39
N GLY A 14 -15.48 12.75 -8.18
CA GLY A 14 -14.51 13.82 -7.98
C GLY A 14 -13.08 13.32 -8.14
N SER A 15 -12.25 13.48 -7.12
CA SER A 15 -10.87 13.00 -7.09
C SER A 15 -10.73 11.58 -6.54
N ILE A 16 -11.83 10.96 -6.12
CA ILE A 16 -11.83 9.63 -5.53
C ILE A 16 -12.15 8.58 -6.60
N GLU A 17 -11.28 7.58 -6.73
CA GLU A 17 -11.56 6.39 -7.53
C GLU A 17 -12.06 5.28 -6.63
N ILE A 18 -13.12 4.60 -7.05
CA ILE A 18 -13.56 3.36 -6.42
C ILE A 18 -12.98 2.23 -7.25
N ARG A 19 -12.18 1.39 -6.61
CA ARG A 19 -11.39 0.37 -7.28
C ARG A 19 -11.77 -1.03 -6.80
N ASP A 20 -11.72 -1.97 -7.73
CA ASP A 20 -11.82 -3.39 -7.45
C ASP A 20 -10.41 -3.98 -7.52
N TYR A 21 -9.89 -4.45 -6.37
CA TYR A 21 -8.58 -5.09 -6.28
C TYR A 21 -8.75 -6.59 -6.28
N PRO A 22 -8.10 -7.31 -7.22
CA PRO A 22 -8.06 -8.77 -7.15
C PRO A 22 -7.22 -9.23 -5.95
N THR A 23 -7.26 -10.53 -5.66
CA THR A 23 -6.39 -11.11 -4.64
C THR A 23 -4.93 -10.79 -4.95
N SER A 24 -4.15 -10.59 -3.90
CA SER A 24 -2.72 -10.33 -4.04
C SER A 24 -1.95 -10.93 -2.87
N VAL A 25 -0.63 -10.86 -2.93
CA VAL A 25 0.25 -11.34 -1.87
C VAL A 25 1.19 -10.21 -1.49
N TYR A 26 1.37 -10.00 -0.19
CA TYR A 26 2.30 -9.02 0.36
C TYR A 26 3.47 -9.72 1.05
N ALA A 27 4.67 -9.18 0.88
CA ALA A 27 5.78 -9.43 1.78
C ALA A 27 5.80 -8.26 2.77
N GLN A 28 5.66 -8.52 4.05
CA GLN A 28 5.34 -7.50 5.05
C GLN A 28 6.26 -7.55 6.26
N LEU A 29 6.66 -6.37 6.73
CA LEU A 29 7.38 -6.17 7.98
C LEU A 29 6.57 -5.24 8.89
N THR A 30 6.64 -5.47 10.19
CA THR A 30 6.08 -4.56 11.18
C THR A 30 7.21 -3.81 11.89
N ARG A 31 7.11 -2.50 11.97
CA ARG A 31 8.11 -1.63 12.59
C ARG A 31 7.42 -0.57 13.44
N SER A 32 8.05 -0.17 14.52
CA SER A 32 7.64 0.99 15.31
C SER A 32 8.49 2.20 14.94
N GLY A 33 8.01 3.39 15.24
CA GLY A 33 8.75 4.63 15.05
C GLY A 33 7.99 5.66 14.24
N ASP A 34 8.73 6.65 13.75
CA ASP A 34 8.20 7.77 12.99
C ASP A 34 7.64 7.30 11.65
N PRO A 35 6.36 7.58 11.35
CA PRO A 35 5.77 7.16 10.07
C PRO A 35 6.48 7.72 8.85
N ASN A 36 7.20 8.82 8.97
CA ASN A 36 7.97 9.39 7.86
C ASN A 36 9.29 8.66 7.62
N GLN A 37 9.74 7.83 8.55
CA GLN A 37 11.04 7.14 8.50
C GLN A 37 10.91 5.62 8.37
N VAL A 38 9.82 5.06 8.87
CA VAL A 38 9.66 3.61 9.00
C VAL A 38 9.72 2.88 7.66
N GLY A 39 9.20 3.50 6.61
CA GLY A 39 9.26 2.92 5.27
C GLY A 39 10.69 2.72 4.78
N SER A 40 11.53 3.74 4.94
CA SER A 40 12.95 3.65 4.58
C SER A 40 13.69 2.62 5.42
N ASN A 41 13.36 2.54 6.70
CA ASN A 41 13.99 1.57 7.61
C ASN A 41 13.66 0.12 7.24
N ALA A 42 12.44 -0.12 6.78
CA ALA A 42 11.99 -1.46 6.39
C ALA A 42 12.42 -1.87 4.99
N PHE A 43 12.68 -0.89 4.13
CA PHE A 43 12.94 -1.11 2.69
C PHE A 43 14.09 -2.08 2.44
N GLY A 44 15.19 -1.94 3.18
CA GLY A 44 16.37 -2.79 3.00
C GLY A 44 16.10 -4.27 3.20
N SER A 45 15.31 -4.62 4.23
CA SER A 45 14.95 -6.02 4.50
C SER A 45 14.04 -6.59 3.42
N LEU A 46 13.10 -5.78 2.95
CA LEU A 46 12.18 -6.18 1.88
C LEU A 46 12.91 -6.36 0.55
N ILE A 47 13.80 -5.42 0.20
CA ILE A 47 14.64 -5.53 -1.00
C ILE A 47 15.54 -6.76 -0.91
N GLY A 48 16.10 -7.03 0.27
CA GLY A 48 16.91 -8.22 0.50
C GLY A 48 16.15 -9.50 0.18
N TYR A 49 14.93 -9.60 0.63
CA TYR A 49 14.08 -10.77 0.37
C TYR A 49 13.84 -10.97 -1.14
N ILE A 50 13.36 -9.94 -1.85
CA ILE A 50 13.04 -10.08 -3.27
C ILE A 50 14.29 -10.29 -4.12
N SER A 51 15.41 -9.65 -3.76
CA SER A 51 16.68 -9.81 -4.50
C SER A 51 17.23 -11.22 -4.37
N ARG A 52 17.26 -11.77 -3.15
CA ARG A 52 17.77 -13.12 -2.90
C ARG A 52 16.96 -14.19 -3.64
N ASN A 53 15.66 -13.94 -3.80
CA ASN A 53 14.75 -14.90 -4.39
C ASN A 53 14.36 -14.58 -5.83
N LYS A 54 15.04 -13.60 -6.43
CA LYS A 54 14.84 -13.18 -7.83
C LYS A 54 13.39 -12.83 -8.14
N ILE A 55 12.74 -12.16 -7.20
CA ILE A 55 11.36 -11.68 -7.36
C ILE A 55 11.41 -10.26 -7.91
N ALA A 56 10.63 -9.97 -8.93
CA ALA A 56 10.57 -8.63 -9.51
C ALA A 56 9.90 -7.65 -8.53
N MET A 57 10.37 -6.41 -8.51
CA MET A 57 9.77 -5.34 -7.71
C MET A 57 8.43 -4.94 -8.33
N THR A 58 7.40 -4.83 -7.48
CA THR A 58 6.07 -4.37 -7.89
C THR A 58 5.73 -3.10 -7.09
N ALA A 59 5.22 -2.08 -7.77
CA ALA A 59 4.71 -0.88 -7.11
C ALA A 59 3.22 -1.06 -6.77
N PRO A 60 2.72 -0.44 -5.72
CA PRO A 60 3.38 0.48 -4.80
C PRO A 60 4.01 -0.21 -3.60
N VAL A 61 4.81 0.55 -2.83
CA VAL A 61 5.18 0.17 -1.47
C VAL A 61 4.07 0.66 -0.54
N ILE A 62 3.54 -0.22 0.29
CA ILE A 62 2.38 0.04 1.14
C ILE A 62 2.83 0.25 2.58
N GLN A 63 2.27 1.26 3.23
CA GLN A 63 2.46 1.49 4.66
C GLN A 63 1.11 1.71 5.31
N GLU A 64 0.80 0.95 6.35
CA GLU A 64 -0.45 1.10 7.08
C GLU A 64 -0.22 0.94 8.58
N ARG A 65 -1.10 1.56 9.37
CA ARG A 65 -1.04 1.50 10.84
C ARG A 65 -1.45 0.11 11.33
N ASN A 66 -0.76 -0.37 12.35
CA ASN A 66 -1.09 -1.65 12.98
C ASN A 66 -0.83 -1.55 14.49
N ALA A 67 -1.88 -1.27 15.27
CA ALA A 67 -1.83 -1.27 16.74
C ALA A 67 -0.62 -0.49 17.32
N GLY A 68 -0.44 0.75 16.89
CA GLY A 68 0.65 1.61 17.35
C GLY A 68 1.97 1.42 16.61
N GLN A 69 2.02 0.46 15.71
CA GLN A 69 3.17 0.20 14.85
C GLN A 69 2.76 0.41 13.39
N TRP A 70 3.68 0.09 12.48
CA TRP A 70 3.46 0.26 11.03
C TRP A 70 3.79 -1.04 10.31
N ASN A 71 2.87 -1.46 9.45
CA ASN A 71 3.13 -2.52 8.49
C ASN A 71 3.66 -1.88 7.21
N VAL A 72 4.84 -2.31 6.78
CA VAL A 72 5.42 -1.89 5.50
C VAL A 72 5.48 -3.12 4.61
N SER A 73 4.89 -3.02 3.42
CA SER A 73 4.71 -4.17 2.55
C SER A 73 5.15 -3.90 1.12
N PHE A 74 5.76 -4.90 0.51
CA PHE A 74 5.91 -4.97 -0.94
C PHE A 74 4.80 -5.85 -1.48
N VAL A 75 4.16 -5.38 -2.55
CA VAL A 75 3.19 -6.20 -3.29
C VAL A 75 3.97 -7.18 -4.16
N MET A 76 3.64 -8.45 -4.09
CA MET A 76 4.30 -9.45 -4.95
C MET A 76 3.73 -9.38 -6.38
N PRO A 77 4.52 -9.78 -7.39
CA PRO A 77 4.03 -9.80 -8.77
C PRO A 77 2.71 -10.55 -8.91
N ALA A 78 1.84 -10.06 -9.79
CA ALA A 78 0.53 -10.66 -10.03
C ALA A 78 0.68 -12.12 -10.49
N GLY A 79 -0.21 -12.98 -10.00
CA GLY A 79 -0.21 -14.40 -10.35
C GLY A 79 0.63 -15.29 -9.45
N LEU A 80 1.46 -14.72 -8.58
CA LEU A 80 2.19 -15.50 -7.59
C LEU A 80 1.30 -15.79 -6.39
N LYS A 81 1.33 -17.02 -5.91
CA LYS A 81 0.61 -17.45 -4.71
C LYS A 81 1.57 -17.50 -3.53
N ALA A 82 1.04 -17.30 -2.32
CA ALA A 82 1.85 -17.31 -1.10
C ALA A 82 2.66 -18.60 -0.95
N GLU A 83 2.05 -19.75 -1.25
CA GLU A 83 2.72 -21.05 -1.14
C GLU A 83 3.82 -21.26 -2.19
N GLU A 84 3.86 -20.47 -3.25
CA GLU A 84 4.90 -20.54 -4.29
C GLU A 84 6.13 -19.70 -3.92
N LEU A 85 6.02 -18.85 -2.91
CA LEU A 85 7.10 -17.95 -2.51
C LEU A 85 8.00 -18.61 -1.48
N PRO A 86 9.33 -18.39 -1.57
CA PRO A 86 10.26 -18.92 -0.57
C PRO A 86 9.95 -18.38 0.81
N GLU A 87 10.15 -19.23 1.82
CA GLU A 87 10.00 -18.79 3.19
C GLU A 87 11.09 -17.77 3.52
N PRO A 88 10.73 -16.63 4.14
CA PRO A 88 11.73 -15.63 4.49
C PRO A 88 12.71 -16.16 5.54
N SER A 89 14.01 -15.90 5.32
CA SER A 89 15.05 -16.20 6.29
C SER A 89 15.08 -15.19 7.44
N ASP A 90 14.53 -14.00 7.21
CA ASP A 90 14.35 -12.97 8.23
C ASP A 90 13.04 -13.27 8.97
N GLY A 91 13.13 -13.61 10.26
CA GLY A 91 11.97 -13.97 11.07
C GLY A 91 10.96 -12.84 11.27
N GLU A 92 11.31 -11.62 10.88
CA GLU A 92 10.42 -10.46 10.99
C GLU A 92 9.53 -10.28 9.74
N LEU A 93 9.92 -10.87 8.62
CA LEU A 93 9.20 -10.74 7.35
C LEU A 93 8.16 -11.85 7.22
N THR A 94 6.95 -11.48 6.86
CA THR A 94 5.82 -12.40 6.72
C THR A 94 5.21 -12.30 5.34
N ILE A 95 4.84 -13.43 4.75
CA ILE A 95 4.12 -13.49 3.48
C ILE A 95 2.63 -13.60 3.80
N ILE A 96 1.83 -12.69 3.26
CA ILE A 96 0.41 -12.55 3.60
C ILE A 96 -0.45 -12.56 2.35
N ASP A 97 -1.50 -13.38 2.35
CA ASP A 97 -2.55 -13.34 1.33
C ASP A 97 -3.49 -12.17 1.60
N ILE A 98 -3.75 -11.39 0.58
CA ILE A 98 -4.68 -10.26 0.64
C ILE A 98 -5.92 -10.63 -0.20
N PRO A 99 -7.09 -10.71 0.43
CA PRO A 99 -8.33 -11.02 -0.32
C PRO A 99 -8.68 -9.95 -1.33
N ALA A 100 -9.41 -10.32 -2.36
CA ALA A 100 -10.03 -9.35 -3.27
C ALA A 100 -10.94 -8.42 -2.47
N HIS A 101 -10.92 -7.14 -2.80
CA HIS A 101 -11.71 -6.15 -2.06
C HIS A 101 -11.93 -4.89 -2.88
N LEU A 102 -12.94 -4.12 -2.49
CA LEU A 102 -13.12 -2.76 -2.99
C LEU A 102 -12.31 -1.79 -2.14
N ALA A 103 -11.80 -0.75 -2.78
CA ALA A 103 -11.10 0.32 -2.09
C ALA A 103 -11.37 1.65 -2.76
N ALA A 104 -11.32 2.71 -1.97
CA ALA A 104 -11.36 4.08 -2.47
C ALA A 104 -9.94 4.63 -2.46
N ALA A 105 -9.57 5.36 -3.49
CA ALA A 105 -8.22 5.88 -3.61
C ALA A 105 -8.22 7.31 -4.14
N THR A 106 -7.28 8.11 -3.63
CA THR A 106 -6.96 9.42 -4.18
C THR A 106 -5.45 9.57 -4.24
N ASN A 107 -4.95 10.28 -5.25
CA ASN A 107 -3.51 10.44 -5.44
C ASN A 107 -3.12 11.92 -5.47
N TRP A 108 -1.85 12.16 -5.20
CA TRP A 108 -1.24 13.49 -5.32
C TRP A 108 0.26 13.33 -5.56
N SER A 109 0.87 14.39 -6.10
CA SER A 109 2.33 14.44 -6.28
C SER A 109 2.94 15.31 -5.20
N GLY A 110 4.16 15.03 -4.82
CA GLY A 110 4.92 15.88 -3.93
C GLY A 110 5.61 15.14 -2.80
N ASN A 111 6.08 15.92 -1.83
CA ASN A 111 6.85 15.41 -0.71
C ASN A 111 5.99 14.46 0.14
N PRO A 112 6.45 13.22 0.34
CA PRO A 112 5.69 12.23 1.11
C PRO A 112 5.82 12.52 2.60
N LYS A 113 4.80 13.19 3.16
CA LYS A 113 4.68 13.42 4.61
C LYS A 113 3.43 12.74 5.12
N TYR A 114 3.55 12.02 6.21
CA TYR A 114 2.43 11.29 6.77
C TYR A 114 1.29 12.21 7.24
N ALA A 115 1.60 13.42 7.68
CA ALA A 115 0.58 14.41 8.05
C ALA A 115 -0.39 14.69 6.89
N GLU A 116 0.11 14.71 5.65
CA GLU A 116 -0.72 14.87 4.46
C GLU A 116 -1.59 13.62 4.22
N VAL A 117 -1.02 12.44 4.48
CA VAL A 117 -1.77 11.17 4.38
C VAL A 117 -2.96 11.17 5.34
N GLU A 118 -2.74 11.56 6.59
CA GLU A 118 -3.80 11.63 7.60
C GLU A 118 -4.89 12.62 7.20
N LYS A 119 -4.50 13.80 6.76
CA LYS A 119 -5.43 14.84 6.33
C LYS A 119 -6.32 14.37 5.19
N ARG A 120 -5.72 13.74 4.19
CA ARG A 120 -6.46 13.23 3.02
C ARG A 120 -7.34 12.04 3.39
N SER A 121 -6.85 11.17 4.26
CA SER A 121 -7.61 10.02 4.75
C SER A 121 -8.87 10.46 5.49
N ASP A 122 -8.74 11.41 6.40
CA ASP A 122 -9.87 11.90 7.18
C ASP A 122 -10.93 12.55 6.28
N ALA A 123 -10.50 13.34 5.31
CA ALA A 123 -11.40 13.95 4.33
C ALA A 123 -12.12 12.90 3.49
N MET A 124 -11.41 11.87 3.04
CA MET A 124 -11.99 10.77 2.26
C MET A 124 -13.01 9.97 3.07
N ILE A 125 -12.69 9.65 4.32
CA ILE A 125 -13.57 8.86 5.19
C ILE A 125 -14.90 9.59 5.38
N THR A 126 -14.87 10.89 5.62
CA THR A 126 -16.08 11.70 5.72
C THR A 126 -16.89 11.67 4.44
N GLU A 127 -16.24 11.87 3.30
CA GLU A 127 -16.92 11.87 2.00
C GLU A 127 -17.50 10.50 1.64
N LEU A 128 -16.75 9.43 1.93
CA LEU A 128 -17.20 8.06 1.65
C LEU A 128 -18.45 7.70 2.45
N ALA A 129 -18.54 8.14 3.70
CA ALA A 129 -19.73 7.92 4.52
C ALA A 129 -20.96 8.59 3.88
N ASP A 130 -20.80 9.82 3.39
CA ASP A 130 -21.87 10.55 2.71
C ASP A 130 -22.28 9.87 1.38
N LEU A 131 -21.36 9.16 0.74
CA LEU A 131 -21.60 8.47 -0.52
C LEU A 131 -22.17 7.06 -0.33
N GLY A 132 -22.37 6.61 0.89
CA GLY A 132 -22.94 5.29 1.17
C GLY A 132 -21.93 4.15 1.23
N TYR A 133 -20.67 4.45 1.46
CA TYR A 133 -19.64 3.43 1.65
C TYR A 133 -19.25 3.33 3.11
N ARG A 134 -18.90 2.11 3.54
CA ARG A 134 -18.39 1.86 4.88
C ARG A 134 -16.92 1.48 4.81
N VAL A 135 -16.09 2.18 5.57
CA VAL A 135 -14.66 1.87 5.70
C VAL A 135 -14.50 0.63 6.59
N ILE A 136 -13.70 -0.33 6.13
CA ILE A 136 -13.52 -1.62 6.82
C ILE A 136 -12.09 -1.89 7.26
N GLY A 137 -11.17 -0.95 7.10
CA GLY A 137 -9.79 -1.11 7.53
C GLY A 137 -9.03 0.19 7.54
N GLU A 138 -7.77 0.12 7.92
CA GLU A 138 -6.90 1.27 8.01
C GLU A 138 -6.55 1.83 6.63
N PRO A 139 -6.41 3.16 6.50
CA PRO A 139 -5.88 3.75 5.28
C PRO A 139 -4.47 3.24 4.97
N ARG A 140 -4.21 2.96 3.70
CA ARG A 140 -2.90 2.56 3.21
C ARG A 140 -2.25 3.72 2.49
N TRP A 141 -1.02 4.04 2.87
CA TRP A 141 -0.19 4.99 2.13
C TRP A 141 0.58 4.21 1.08
N ALA A 142 0.30 4.50 -0.19
CA ALA A 142 0.92 3.83 -1.33
C ALA A 142 1.89 4.77 -2.02
N ARG A 143 3.14 4.33 -2.18
CA ARG A 143 4.20 5.10 -2.83
C ARG A 143 4.66 4.34 -4.06
N TYR A 144 4.59 5.01 -5.22
CA TYR A 144 4.85 4.39 -6.52
C TYR A 144 6.25 4.63 -7.04
N ASP A 145 6.98 5.58 -6.47
CA ASP A 145 8.26 6.04 -7.00
C ASP A 145 9.41 5.74 -6.04
N PRO A 146 10.60 5.46 -6.59
CA PRO A 146 11.77 5.23 -5.75
C PRO A 146 12.22 6.50 -5.04
N PRO A 147 12.94 6.38 -3.91
CA PRO A 147 13.34 7.53 -3.10
C PRO A 147 14.29 8.52 -3.81
N TRP A 148 14.97 8.10 -4.89
CA TRP A 148 15.85 8.98 -5.65
C TRP A 148 15.14 9.88 -6.66
N LYS A 149 13.85 9.63 -6.91
CA LYS A 149 13.07 10.50 -7.80
C LYS A 149 12.84 11.84 -7.09
N PRO A 150 12.93 12.99 -7.80
CA PRO A 150 12.69 14.31 -7.18
C PRO A 150 11.34 14.34 -6.43
N TRP A 151 11.34 14.88 -5.23
CA TRP A 151 10.18 14.85 -4.34
C TRP A 151 8.89 15.38 -4.98
N PHE A 152 9.01 16.45 -5.80
CA PHE A 152 7.84 17.07 -6.44
C PHE A 152 7.24 16.23 -7.57
N MET A 153 7.95 15.18 -7.99
CA MET A 153 7.50 14.25 -9.03
C MET A 153 7.04 12.90 -8.48
N ARG A 154 7.18 12.68 -7.17
CA ARG A 154 6.81 11.41 -6.55
C ARG A 154 5.31 11.25 -6.47
N GLY A 155 4.81 10.08 -6.86
CA GLY A 155 3.41 9.73 -6.77
C GLY A 155 3.06 9.15 -5.41
N ASN A 156 2.07 9.76 -4.75
CA ASN A 156 1.53 9.31 -3.47
C ASN A 156 0.05 9.01 -3.63
N GLU A 157 -0.42 8.04 -2.86
CA GLU A 157 -1.82 7.63 -2.90
C GLU A 157 -2.27 7.23 -1.50
N VAL A 158 -3.51 7.53 -1.15
CA VAL A 158 -4.19 6.93 -0.02
C VAL A 158 -5.20 5.94 -0.58
N ILE A 159 -5.16 4.72 -0.06
CA ILE A 159 -6.07 3.64 -0.46
C ILE A 159 -6.79 3.16 0.80
N ILE A 160 -8.12 3.21 0.79
CA ILE A 160 -8.94 2.86 1.96
C ILE A 160 -9.87 1.71 1.59
N PRO A 161 -9.78 0.54 2.28
CA PRO A 161 -10.67 -0.58 2.00
C PRO A 161 -12.10 -0.25 2.42
N ILE A 162 -13.06 -0.57 1.56
CA ILE A 162 -14.46 -0.21 1.74
C ILE A 162 -15.38 -1.37 1.37
N VAL A 163 -16.64 -1.25 1.83
CA VAL A 163 -17.77 -2.04 1.33
C VAL A 163 -18.93 -1.11 1.07
N THR A 164 -19.85 -1.53 0.22
CA THR A 164 -21.11 -0.82 0.03
C THR A 164 -22.00 -1.06 1.24
N GLN A 165 -22.74 -0.05 1.64
CA GLN A 165 -23.74 -0.18 2.70
C GLN A 165 -25.06 -0.73 2.16
#